data_da4de98896850f9edb5b7e6361de41db
#
_entry.id   da4de98896850f9edb5b7e6361de41db
#
_cell.length_a   1.000
_cell.length_b   1.000
_cell.length_c   1.000
_cell.angle_alpha   90.00
_cell.angle_beta   90.00
_cell.angle_gamma   90.00
#
_symmetry.space_group_name_H-M   'P 1'
#
loop_
_entity.id
_entity.type
_entity.pdbx_description
1 polymer ?
#
loop_
_entity_poly.entity_id
_entity_poly.type
_entity_poly.pdbx_seq_one_letter_code
_entity_poly.pdbx_strand_id
1 'polypeptide(L)'
;GKDSASSIGGLSYEISKGGVARFDDVDFNNYCKDMLDTTQNLSFIQFDSLPSASQGTLYYEYRSASNPGTAALAGTTYYYGARNPRIDRLAFVPAADFVGIIRIPFTGRTVDGTRFAGNVEVNVRGGQGSGTIEYTCSPGKTVSFDDSNFNQLCRDLTNSPLDYIQFQSLPN
;
A
#
# COMPACT_ATOMS: atom_id res chain seq x y z
N GLY A 1 7.52 19.38 -3.50
CA GLY A 1 7.67 18.80 -3.15
C GLY A 1 7.53 17.89 -2.62
N LYS A 2 7.60 17.66 -2.51
CA LYS A 2 7.47 16.81 -2.21
C LYS A 2 7.67 16.50 -1.20
N ASP A 3 7.44 16.46 -0.66
CA ASP A 3 7.63 16.07 0.20
C ASP A 3 7.89 15.06 0.44
N SER A 4 8.19 14.71 0.12
CA SER A 4 8.52 13.65 0.19
C SER A 4 8.93 13.13 1.21
N ALA A 5 9.09 13.62 1.86
CA ALA A 5 9.31 13.16 2.94
C ALA A 5 9.12 11.90 3.28
N SER A 6 8.11 11.54 3.08
CA SER A 6 7.81 10.31 3.38
C SER A 6 8.74 9.34 2.95
N SER A 7 9.45 9.62 2.02
CA SER A 7 10.31 8.63 1.52
C SER A 7 11.44 8.28 2.41
N ILE A 8 11.60 8.94 3.49
CA ILE A 8 12.68 8.63 4.36
C ILE A 8 12.69 7.21 4.80
N GLY A 9 11.63 6.62 5.07
CA GLY A 9 11.60 5.28 5.58
C GLY A 9 11.55 4.19 4.54
N GLY A 10 11.29 4.55 3.28
CA GLY A 10 11.13 3.55 2.26
C GLY A 10 9.94 3.84 1.38
N LEU A 11 9.46 2.81 0.72
CA LEU A 11 8.33 2.89 -0.19
C LEU A 11 7.05 2.56 0.56
N SER A 12 5.95 3.19 0.16
CA SER A 12 4.68 2.98 0.85
C SER A 12 3.57 2.70 -0.15
N TYR A 13 2.83 1.65 0.12
CA TYR A 13 1.63 1.27 -0.64
C TYR A 13 0.46 1.20 0.33
N GLU A 14 -0.66 1.78 -0.07
CA GLU A 14 -1.88 1.74 0.74
C GLU A 14 -2.94 0.97 0.02
N ILE A 15 -3.52 -0.01 0.70
CA ILE A 15 -4.59 -0.83 0.15
C ILE A 15 -5.66 -1.03 1.19
N SER A 16 -6.84 -1.40 0.73
CA SER A 16 -7.92 -1.78 1.63
C SER A 16 -7.81 -3.26 1.96
N LYS A 17 -8.41 -3.63 3.07
CA LYS A 17 -8.54 -5.03 3.45
C LYS A 17 -9.04 -5.84 2.26
N GLY A 18 -8.38 -6.93 1.98
CA GLY A 18 -8.72 -7.78 0.83
C GLY A 18 -8.11 -7.33 -0.50
N GLY A 19 -7.43 -6.19 -0.52
CA GLY A 19 -6.79 -5.71 -1.74
C GLY A 19 -5.43 -6.33 -1.96
N VAL A 20 -4.78 -5.91 -3.05
CA VAL A 20 -3.46 -6.40 -3.43
C VAL A 20 -2.55 -5.21 -3.68
N ALA A 21 -1.37 -5.22 -3.09
CA ALA A 21 -0.38 -4.17 -3.31
C ALA A 21 0.56 -4.63 -4.43
N ARG A 22 0.40 -4.07 -5.61
CA ARG A 22 1.26 -4.39 -6.76
C ARG A 22 2.41 -3.42 -6.78
N PHE A 23 3.63 -3.95 -6.78
CA PHE A 23 4.82 -3.13 -6.71
C PHE A 23 5.13 -2.53 -8.08
N ASP A 24 5.64 -1.31 -8.06
CA ASP A 24 6.03 -0.61 -9.27
C ASP A 24 7.54 -0.39 -9.19
N ASP A 25 8.27 -0.88 -10.18
CA ASP A 25 9.72 -0.78 -10.17
C ASP A 25 10.21 0.67 -10.25
N VAL A 26 9.41 1.56 -10.84
CA VAL A 26 9.76 2.98 -10.88
C VAL A 26 9.82 3.57 -9.48
N ASP A 27 8.93 3.15 -8.61
CA ASP A 27 8.93 3.61 -7.22
C ASP A 27 10.23 3.22 -6.53
N PHE A 28 10.70 2.00 -6.76
CA PHE A 28 11.95 1.53 -6.19
C PHE A 28 13.14 2.30 -6.77
N ASN A 29 13.10 2.58 -8.07
CA ASN A 29 14.17 3.35 -8.70
C ASN A 29 14.24 4.77 -8.15
N ASN A 30 13.10 5.42 -7.98
CA ASN A 30 13.04 6.77 -7.43
C ASN A 30 13.51 6.78 -5.98
N TYR A 31 13.10 5.80 -5.20
CA TYR A 31 13.56 5.70 -3.82
C TYR A 31 15.08 5.54 -3.76
N CYS A 32 15.63 4.70 -4.62
CA CYS A 32 17.06 4.48 -4.70
C CYS A 32 17.80 5.79 -4.99
N LYS A 33 17.32 6.52 -5.98
CA LYS A 33 17.97 7.79 -6.36
C LYS A 33 17.90 8.82 -5.24
N ASP A 34 16.76 8.91 -4.59
CA ASP A 34 16.59 9.87 -3.49
C ASP A 34 17.44 9.50 -2.30
N MET A 35 17.46 8.22 -1.96
CA MET A 35 18.21 7.75 -0.80
C MET A 35 19.71 7.97 -0.95
N LEU A 36 20.22 7.75 -2.14
CA LEU A 36 21.65 7.85 -2.42
C LEU A 36 22.03 9.21 -3.01
N ASP A 37 21.07 10.07 -3.26
CA ASP A 37 21.30 11.36 -3.92
C ASP A 37 22.11 11.16 -5.20
N THR A 38 21.61 10.32 -6.06
CA THR A 38 22.31 9.90 -7.27
C THR A 38 21.39 9.93 -8.47
N THR A 39 21.97 10.03 -9.65
CA THR A 39 21.25 9.86 -10.91
C THR A 39 21.36 8.45 -11.45
N GLN A 40 22.10 7.58 -10.77
CA GLN A 40 22.26 6.19 -11.19
C GLN A 40 20.97 5.42 -10.99
N ASN A 41 20.60 4.63 -11.96
CA ASN A 41 19.41 3.80 -11.85
C ASN A 41 19.63 2.62 -10.92
N LEU A 42 18.54 2.15 -10.37
CA LEU A 42 18.50 0.90 -9.63
C LEU A 42 18.83 -0.25 -10.55
N SER A 43 19.62 -1.20 -10.07
CA SER A 43 19.87 -2.45 -10.79
C SER A 43 18.93 -3.54 -10.28
N PHE A 44 18.96 -3.81 -8.98
CA PHE A 44 18.14 -4.87 -8.41
C PHE A 44 17.93 -4.65 -6.92
N ILE A 45 16.99 -5.42 -6.37
CA ILE A 45 16.79 -5.51 -4.92
C ILE A 45 16.73 -6.97 -4.50
N GLN A 46 16.93 -7.19 -3.21
CA GLN A 46 16.72 -8.49 -2.56
C GLN A 46 16.02 -8.21 -1.23
N PHE A 47 14.98 -8.97 -0.94
CA PHE A 47 14.32 -8.82 0.36
C PHE A 47 15.13 -9.54 1.43
N ASP A 48 15.37 -8.86 2.55
CA ASP A 48 16.15 -9.44 3.64
C ASP A 48 15.31 -10.47 4.40
N SER A 49 14.03 -10.21 4.53
CA SER A 49 13.08 -11.13 5.13
C SER A 49 11.70 -10.84 4.57
N LEU A 50 10.78 -11.76 4.75
CA LEU A 50 9.41 -11.61 4.27
C LEU A 50 8.44 -11.71 5.43
N PRO A 51 7.23 -11.12 5.30
CA PRO A 51 6.23 -11.18 6.36
C PRO A 51 5.80 -12.61 6.64
N SER A 52 5.29 -12.82 7.85
CA SER A 52 4.74 -14.12 8.21
C SER A 52 3.44 -14.36 7.45
N ALA A 53 3.06 -15.61 7.32
CA ALA A 53 1.83 -15.98 6.62
C ALA A 53 0.59 -15.36 7.25
N SER A 54 0.63 -15.08 8.55
CA SER A 54 -0.50 -14.46 9.23
C SER A 54 -0.70 -12.99 8.81
N GLN A 55 0.31 -12.37 8.24
CA GLN A 55 0.22 -11.01 7.72
C GLN A 55 -0.10 -10.99 6.23
N GLY A 56 0.38 -11.97 5.51
CA GLY A 56 0.16 -12.04 4.07
C GLY A 56 1.33 -12.69 3.36
N THR A 57 1.28 -12.68 2.05
CA THR A 57 2.31 -13.33 1.23
C THR A 57 2.70 -12.42 0.07
N LEU A 58 4.01 -12.33 -0.17
CA LEU A 58 4.53 -11.66 -1.36
C LEU A 58 4.64 -12.68 -2.46
N TYR A 59 3.99 -12.38 -3.60
CA TYR A 59 3.97 -13.29 -4.75
C TYR A 59 4.68 -12.67 -5.94
N TYR A 60 5.18 -13.53 -6.79
CA TYR A 60 5.71 -13.15 -8.10
C TYR A 60 4.68 -13.59 -9.15
N GLU A 61 4.29 -12.66 -10.01
CA GLU A 61 3.29 -12.88 -11.07
C GLU A 61 1.92 -13.29 -10.53
N TYR A 62 1.51 -12.64 -9.46
CA TYR A 62 0.18 -12.87 -8.90
C TYR A 62 -0.89 -12.35 -9.85
N ARG A 63 -1.86 -13.19 -10.16
CA ARG A 63 -2.99 -12.79 -11.00
C ARG A 63 -4.29 -12.76 -10.21
N SER A 64 -4.53 -13.80 -9.44
CA SER A 64 -5.75 -13.92 -8.63
C SER A 64 -5.51 -14.94 -7.54
N ALA A 65 -6.48 -15.05 -6.63
CA ALA A 65 -6.38 -16.03 -5.55
C ALA A 65 -6.28 -17.45 -6.10
N SER A 66 -6.92 -17.72 -7.23
CA SER A 66 -6.85 -19.05 -7.84
C SER A 66 -5.62 -19.24 -8.72
N ASN A 67 -4.92 -18.14 -9.05
CA ASN A 67 -3.70 -18.20 -9.84
C ASN A 67 -2.69 -17.24 -9.22
N PRO A 68 -2.12 -17.59 -8.06
CA PRO A 68 -1.29 -16.64 -7.32
C PRO A 68 0.14 -16.54 -7.82
N GLY A 69 0.52 -17.32 -8.82
CA GLY A 69 1.89 -17.32 -9.27
C GLY A 69 2.78 -18.06 -8.29
N THR A 70 3.95 -17.50 -8.00
CA THR A 70 4.96 -18.14 -7.15
C THR A 70 5.23 -17.27 -5.94
N ALA A 71 5.35 -17.87 -4.76
CA ALA A 71 5.73 -17.11 -3.57
C ALA A 71 7.14 -16.56 -3.76
N ALA A 72 7.32 -15.29 -3.44
CA ALA A 72 8.64 -14.68 -3.48
C ALA A 72 9.49 -15.26 -2.35
N LEU A 73 10.81 -15.18 -2.54
CA LEU A 73 11.76 -15.71 -1.57
C LEU A 73 12.73 -14.62 -1.16
N ALA A 74 13.06 -14.59 0.12
CA ALA A 74 14.09 -13.70 0.62
C ALA A 74 15.43 -14.08 -0.04
N GLY A 75 16.24 -13.08 -0.32
CA GLY A 75 17.54 -13.32 -0.96
C GLY A 75 17.50 -13.48 -2.46
N THR A 76 16.30 -13.60 -3.05
CA THR A 76 16.19 -13.65 -4.50
C THR A 76 16.38 -12.26 -5.07
N THR A 77 17.07 -12.17 -6.18
CA THR A 77 17.34 -10.90 -6.86
C THR A 77 16.18 -10.56 -7.79
N TYR A 78 15.59 -9.39 -7.59
CA TYR A 78 14.54 -8.87 -8.46
C TYR A 78 15.05 -7.60 -9.12
N TYR A 79 14.89 -7.51 -10.44
CA TYR A 79 15.53 -6.47 -11.23
C TYR A 79 14.61 -5.32 -11.56
N TYR A 80 15.19 -4.16 -11.65
CA TYR A 80 14.52 -2.99 -12.23
C TYR A 80 14.59 -3.10 -13.75
N GLY A 81 13.45 -2.84 -14.40
CA GLY A 81 13.41 -2.87 -15.85
C GLY A 81 13.00 -4.23 -16.40
N ALA A 82 13.53 -4.57 -17.56
CA ALA A 82 13.02 -5.71 -18.32
C ALA A 82 13.62 -7.06 -17.95
N ARG A 83 14.64 -7.08 -17.13
CA ARG A 83 15.32 -8.34 -16.79
C ARG A 83 14.53 -9.12 -15.75
N ASN A 84 14.33 -10.40 -16.00
CA ASN A 84 13.60 -11.28 -15.07
C ASN A 84 14.53 -11.85 -14.00
N PRO A 85 14.01 -12.11 -12.79
CA PRO A 85 12.67 -11.75 -12.33
C PRO A 85 12.57 -10.25 -12.03
N ARG A 86 11.43 -9.66 -12.33
CA ARG A 86 11.26 -8.20 -12.33
C ARG A 86 10.55 -7.74 -11.06
N ILE A 87 10.96 -6.58 -10.57
CA ILE A 87 10.30 -5.97 -9.42
C ILE A 87 8.83 -5.70 -9.72
N ASP A 88 8.50 -5.24 -10.94
CA ASP A 88 7.12 -4.86 -11.27
C ASP A 88 6.17 -6.05 -11.42
N ARG A 89 6.64 -7.26 -11.18
CA ARG A 89 5.79 -8.44 -11.16
C ARG A 89 5.55 -8.96 -9.75
N LEU A 90 6.01 -8.23 -8.75
CA LEU A 90 5.79 -8.57 -7.36
C LEU A 90 4.48 -7.97 -6.87
N ALA A 91 3.77 -8.71 -6.04
CA ALA A 91 2.54 -8.23 -5.43
C ALA A 91 2.41 -8.80 -4.02
N PHE A 92 2.07 -7.96 -3.08
CA PHE A 92 1.81 -8.39 -1.71
C PHE A 92 0.31 -8.58 -1.52
N VAL A 93 -0.06 -9.77 -1.08
CA VAL A 93 -1.46 -10.12 -0.82
C VAL A 93 -1.60 -10.32 0.69
N PRO A 94 -2.26 -9.39 1.38
CA PRO A 94 -2.44 -9.54 2.81
C PRO A 94 -3.30 -10.74 3.16
N ALA A 95 -3.11 -11.28 4.34
CA ALA A 95 -4.00 -12.32 4.85
C ALA A 95 -5.43 -11.78 4.92
N ALA A 96 -6.40 -12.68 4.82
CA ALA A 96 -7.80 -12.29 4.60
C ALA A 96 -8.33 -11.25 5.58
N ASP A 97 -7.98 -11.38 6.85
CA ASP A 97 -8.50 -10.48 7.87
C ASP A 97 -7.47 -9.51 8.41
N PHE A 98 -6.31 -9.43 7.76
CA PHE A 98 -5.24 -8.58 8.27
C PHE A 98 -5.54 -7.11 8.02
N VAL A 99 -5.34 -6.30 9.03
CA VAL A 99 -5.37 -4.84 8.96
C VAL A 99 -4.17 -4.36 9.76
N GLY A 100 -3.43 -3.43 9.21
CA GLY A 100 -2.26 -2.89 9.88
C GLY A 100 -1.18 -2.53 8.89
N ILE A 101 0.01 -2.27 9.42
CA ILE A 101 1.16 -1.88 8.61
C ILE A 101 2.18 -2.99 8.61
N ILE A 102 2.64 -3.36 7.42
CA ILE A 102 3.66 -4.37 7.23
C ILE A 102 4.87 -3.69 6.65
N ARG A 103 6.05 -4.00 7.16
CA ARG A 103 7.30 -3.49 6.62
C ARG A 103 8.15 -4.65 6.14
N ILE A 104 8.61 -4.55 4.90
CA ILE A 104 9.40 -5.60 4.27
C ILE A 104 10.77 -5.02 3.96
N PRO A 105 11.79 -5.42 4.72
CA PRO A 105 13.12 -4.86 4.54
C PRO A 105 13.78 -5.41 3.28
N PHE A 106 14.48 -4.56 2.57
CA PHE A 106 15.20 -4.97 1.39
C PHE A 106 16.54 -4.26 1.29
N THR A 107 17.43 -4.84 0.52
CA THR A 107 18.70 -4.25 0.15
C THR A 107 18.75 -4.18 -1.36
N GLY A 108 19.28 -3.09 -1.89
CA GLY A 108 19.38 -2.91 -3.32
C GLY A 108 20.76 -2.45 -3.75
N ARG A 109 20.98 -2.43 -5.06
CA ARG A 109 22.21 -1.90 -5.65
C ARG A 109 21.86 -1.12 -6.90
N THR A 110 22.63 -0.07 -7.11
CA THR A 110 22.55 0.71 -8.35
C THR A 110 23.30 0.00 -9.45
N VAL A 111 23.19 0.53 -10.67
CA VAL A 111 23.91 -0.05 -11.81
C VAL A 111 25.42 0.06 -11.65
N ASP A 112 25.91 1.01 -10.85
CA ASP A 112 27.34 1.13 -10.57
C ASP A 112 27.76 0.34 -9.32
N GLY A 113 26.83 -0.42 -8.72
CA GLY A 113 27.14 -1.31 -7.61
C GLY A 113 27.00 -0.71 -6.23
N THR A 114 26.55 0.53 -6.12
CA THR A 114 26.37 1.16 -4.81
C THR A 114 25.21 0.49 -4.07
N ARG A 115 25.43 0.13 -2.83
CA ARG A 115 24.46 -0.57 -2.00
C ARG A 115 23.61 0.41 -1.20
N PHE A 116 22.36 0.08 -1.04
CA PHE A 116 21.47 0.83 -0.14
C PHE A 116 20.45 -0.13 0.46
N ALA A 117 19.74 0.33 1.47
CA ALA A 117 18.73 -0.47 2.14
C ALA A 117 17.48 0.36 2.36
N GLY A 118 16.35 -0.31 2.49
CA GLY A 118 15.08 0.35 2.76
C GLY A 118 14.03 -0.64 3.17
N ASN A 119 12.81 -0.15 3.31
CA ASN A 119 11.65 -0.96 3.63
C ASN A 119 10.53 -0.65 2.66
N VAL A 120 9.81 -1.68 2.25
CA VAL A 120 8.52 -1.49 1.61
C VAL A 120 7.49 -1.51 2.72
N GLU A 121 6.73 -0.45 2.83
CA GLU A 121 5.67 -0.38 3.82
C GLU A 121 4.34 -0.59 3.11
N VAL A 122 3.56 -1.57 3.58
CA VAL A 122 2.22 -1.82 3.06
C VAL A 122 1.24 -1.53 4.17
N ASN A 123 0.40 -0.54 3.97
CA ASN A 123 -0.61 -0.15 4.94
C ASN A 123 -1.94 -0.73 4.49
N VAL A 124 -2.43 -1.72 5.22
CA VAL A 124 -3.70 -2.39 4.92
C VAL A 124 -4.75 -1.79 5.83
N ARG A 125 -5.68 -1.06 5.25
CA ARG A 125 -6.71 -0.38 6.03
C ARG A 125 -7.94 -1.24 6.17
N GLY A 126 -8.64 -1.06 7.28
CA GLY A 126 -9.93 -1.69 7.48
C GLY A 126 -10.89 -1.25 6.41
N GLY A 127 -11.73 -2.17 5.97
CA GLY A 127 -12.66 -1.87 4.91
C GLY A 127 -13.71 -0.89 5.32
N GLN A 128 -14.24 -0.18 4.34
CA GLN A 128 -15.35 0.72 4.54
C GLN A 128 -16.66 0.04 4.21
N GLY A 129 -16.65 -1.23 4.31
CA GLY A 129 -17.66 -2.06 3.74
C GLY A 129 -19.10 -1.71 4.10
N SER A 130 -19.32 -1.16 5.25
CA SER A 130 -20.69 -0.82 5.64
C SER A 130 -21.13 0.51 5.06
N GLY A 131 -20.22 1.29 4.51
CA GLY A 131 -20.59 2.60 4.00
C GLY A 131 -20.98 3.57 5.09
N THR A 132 -20.39 3.46 6.26
CA THR A 132 -20.73 4.29 7.39
C THR A 132 -19.81 5.49 7.49
N ILE A 133 -20.38 6.65 7.72
CA ILE A 133 -19.62 7.84 8.10
C ILE A 133 -19.74 7.99 9.60
N GLU A 134 -18.62 8.13 10.27
CA GLU A 134 -18.61 8.25 11.73
C GLU A 134 -18.22 9.65 12.15
N TYR A 135 -19.02 10.22 13.03
CA TYR A 135 -18.69 11.47 13.69
C TYR A 135 -18.69 11.23 15.19
N THR A 136 -17.66 11.72 15.86
CA THR A 136 -17.55 11.56 17.30
C THR A 136 -17.98 12.85 17.99
N CYS A 137 -18.79 12.73 19.00
CA CYS A 137 -19.31 13.88 19.72
C CYS A 137 -19.25 13.62 21.21
N SER A 138 -18.68 14.58 21.94
CA SER A 138 -18.66 14.51 23.38
C SER A 138 -20.03 14.94 23.93
N PRO A 139 -20.42 14.45 25.11
CA PRO A 139 -21.69 14.86 25.69
C PRO A 139 -21.79 16.38 25.82
N GLY A 140 -22.92 16.92 25.46
CA GLY A 140 -23.15 18.35 25.54
C GLY A 140 -22.55 19.18 24.41
N LYS A 141 -21.93 18.54 23.45
CA LYS A 141 -21.37 19.25 22.30
C LYS A 141 -22.19 18.99 21.05
N THR A 142 -22.06 19.92 20.12
CA THR A 142 -22.75 19.83 18.85
C THR A 142 -21.77 19.33 17.79
N VAL A 143 -22.21 18.43 16.94
CA VAL A 143 -21.44 17.97 15.81
C VAL A 143 -22.01 18.60 14.55
N SER A 144 -21.14 19.26 13.79
CA SER A 144 -21.54 19.81 12.50
C SER A 144 -21.27 18.79 11.41
N PHE A 145 -22.27 18.51 10.61
CA PHE A 145 -22.13 17.59 9.50
C PHE A 145 -21.76 18.36 8.24
N ASP A 146 -20.88 17.77 7.47
CA ASP A 146 -20.39 18.40 6.26
C ASP A 146 -21.08 17.73 5.07
N ASP A 147 -21.79 18.51 4.27
CA ASP A 147 -22.48 17.99 3.10
C ASP A 147 -21.55 17.25 2.17
N SER A 148 -20.32 17.70 2.03
CA SER A 148 -19.38 17.07 1.12
C SER A 148 -18.99 15.67 1.59
N ASN A 149 -18.94 15.43 2.90
CA ASN A 149 -18.64 14.10 3.42
C ASN A 149 -19.75 13.11 3.09
N PHE A 150 -21.00 13.52 3.27
CA PHE A 150 -22.13 12.65 2.94
C PHE A 150 -22.23 12.45 1.43
N ASN A 151 -21.99 13.51 0.66
CA ASN A 151 -22.04 13.41 -0.77
C ASN A 151 -20.95 12.47 -1.31
N GLN A 152 -19.77 12.53 -0.73
CA GLN A 152 -18.68 11.64 -1.11
C GLN A 152 -19.04 10.19 -0.84
N LEU A 153 -19.62 9.91 0.32
CA LEU A 153 -20.03 8.56 0.65
C LEU A 153 -21.07 8.04 -0.33
N CYS A 154 -22.02 8.89 -0.69
CA CYS A 154 -23.06 8.52 -1.64
C CYS A 154 -22.46 8.16 -2.99
N ARG A 155 -21.51 8.94 -3.45
CA ARG A 155 -20.84 8.65 -4.72
C ARG A 155 -20.07 7.35 -4.64
N ASP A 156 -19.42 7.07 -3.51
CA ASP A 156 -18.66 5.85 -3.34
C ASP A 156 -19.56 4.63 -3.36
N LEU A 157 -20.76 4.74 -2.83
CA LEU A 157 -21.68 3.61 -2.76
C LEU A 157 -22.52 3.45 -4.00
N THR A 158 -22.96 4.56 -4.60
CA THR A 158 -23.91 4.51 -5.70
C THR A 158 -23.42 5.17 -6.98
N ASN A 159 -22.27 5.84 -6.91
CA ASN A 159 -21.71 6.57 -8.03
C ASN A 159 -22.65 7.71 -8.50
N SER A 160 -23.43 8.23 -7.58
CA SER A 160 -24.35 9.33 -7.85
C SER A 160 -24.25 10.37 -6.74
N PRO A 161 -24.56 11.64 -7.05
CA PRO A 161 -24.58 12.64 -5.99
C PRO A 161 -25.63 12.34 -4.95
N LEU A 162 -25.38 12.80 -3.74
CA LEU A 162 -26.32 12.66 -2.66
C LEU A 162 -27.52 13.59 -2.89
N ASP A 163 -28.72 13.06 -2.73
CA ASP A 163 -29.93 13.85 -2.80
C ASP A 163 -30.36 14.25 -1.40
N TYR A 164 -30.41 13.29 -0.51
CA TYR A 164 -30.73 13.53 0.88
C TYR A 164 -30.24 12.38 1.73
N ILE A 165 -30.18 12.60 3.05
CA ILE A 165 -29.91 11.54 4.00
C ILE A 165 -31.03 11.45 5.01
N GLN A 166 -31.15 10.27 5.59
CA GLN A 166 -32.16 10.02 6.61
C GLN A 166 -31.48 9.25 7.73
N PHE A 167 -31.60 9.76 8.94
CA PHE A 167 -31.01 9.07 10.09
C PHE A 167 -32.01 8.03 10.59
N GLN A 168 -31.51 6.82 10.78
CA GLN A 168 -32.33 5.75 11.31
C GLN A 168 -32.56 5.91 12.82
N SER A 169 -31.57 6.52 13.47
CA SER A 169 -31.70 6.87 14.87
C SER A 169 -30.84 8.09 15.15
N LEU A 170 -31.26 8.88 16.11
CA LEU A 170 -30.49 10.06 16.50
C LEU A 170 -29.81 9.82 17.83
N PRO A 171 -28.67 10.47 18.07
CA PRO A 171 -28.04 10.37 19.39
C PRO A 171 -28.95 11.01 20.46
N ASN A 172 -28.88 10.47 21.65
CA ASN A 172 -29.61 11.00 22.78
C ASN A 172 -28.82 12.11 23.47
#